data_f52059cb7ec2c8580d733e42d1ce9489
#
_entry.id   f52059cb7ec2c8580d733e42d1ce9489
#
_cell.length_a   1.000
_cell.length_b   1.000
_cell.length_c   1.000
_cell.angle_alpha   90.00
_cell.angle_beta   90.00
_cell.angle_gamma   90.00
#
_symmetry.space_group_name_H-M   'P 1'
#
loop_
_entity.id
_entity.type
_entity.pdbx_description
1 polymer ?
#
loop_
_entity_poly.entity_id
_entity_poly.type
_entity_poly.pdbx_seq_one_letter_code
_entity_poly.pdbx_strand_id
1 'polypeptide(L)'
;MKTKEAWALVGGLSKPSKMPGWSIGIPAKECKTGGKLQKVKGSVCYDCYALKGCYVFKVVQDAQYRRLKAISSPQWVEAMATLINSKKPDVFRWHDSGDVQDLNHLNKIYEVCRQTPDTKHWMPTREAWIKDHLQDKPNNLVIRFSAPMVDQRAPASWPNSSEVVNSNASCPAPKQNNECRDCRQCWDASIKTVSYGKH
;
A
#
# COMPACT_ATOMS: atom_id res chain seq x y z
N MET A 1 13.89 -20.09 -3.46
CA MET A 1 13.67 -19.67 -4.88
C MET A 1 14.75 -18.70 -5.34
N LYS A 2 15.18 -18.75 -6.63
CA LYS A 2 16.13 -17.75 -7.18
C LYS A 2 15.42 -16.40 -7.41
N THR A 3 16.14 -15.29 -7.23
CA THR A 3 15.58 -13.93 -7.39
C THR A 3 14.92 -13.69 -8.76
N LYS A 4 15.50 -14.22 -9.85
CA LYS A 4 14.93 -14.09 -11.20
C LYS A 4 13.59 -14.83 -11.34
N GLU A 5 13.48 -16.01 -10.75
CA GLU A 5 12.25 -16.81 -10.72
C GLU A 5 11.18 -16.11 -9.87
N ALA A 6 11.56 -15.63 -8.68
CA ALA A 6 10.68 -14.86 -7.80
C ALA A 6 10.14 -13.60 -8.50
N TRP A 7 11.00 -12.88 -9.23
CA TRP A 7 10.60 -11.70 -9.98
C TRP A 7 9.56 -12.01 -11.06
N ALA A 8 9.77 -13.07 -11.82
CA ALA A 8 8.85 -13.52 -12.86
C ALA A 8 7.51 -13.99 -12.26
N LEU A 9 7.54 -14.74 -11.15
CA LEU A 9 6.35 -15.25 -10.48
C LEU A 9 5.48 -14.12 -9.93
N VAL A 10 6.07 -13.15 -9.21
CA VAL A 10 5.35 -12.03 -8.60
C VAL A 10 4.86 -11.01 -9.65
N GLY A 11 5.47 -10.96 -10.82
CA GLY A 11 5.23 -9.91 -11.82
C GLY A 11 6.02 -8.63 -11.56
N GLY A 12 7.10 -8.72 -10.74
CA GLY A 12 8.02 -7.64 -10.40
C GLY A 12 7.55 -6.73 -9.26
N LEU A 13 8.46 -5.87 -8.80
CA LEU A 13 8.18 -4.82 -7.82
C LEU A 13 8.26 -3.45 -8.49
N SER A 14 7.70 -2.44 -7.86
CA SER A 14 7.85 -1.03 -8.24
C SER A 14 8.90 -0.35 -7.37
N LYS A 15 9.61 0.63 -7.94
CA LYS A 15 10.48 1.54 -7.21
C LYS A 15 9.99 2.97 -7.43
N PRO A 16 9.06 3.45 -6.58
CA PRO A 16 8.51 4.79 -6.72
C PRO A 16 9.60 5.86 -6.59
N SER A 17 9.61 6.85 -7.49
CA SER A 17 10.62 7.92 -7.47
C SER A 17 10.49 8.85 -6.26
N LYS A 18 9.28 9.05 -5.76
CA LYS A 18 8.97 10.01 -4.70
C LYS A 18 9.02 9.41 -3.28
N MET A 19 9.12 8.12 -3.16
CA MET A 19 9.04 7.39 -1.90
C MET A 19 10.27 6.49 -1.74
N PRO A 20 10.82 6.36 -0.52
CA PRO A 20 11.93 5.44 -0.27
C PRO A 20 11.50 3.98 -0.40
N GLY A 21 12.46 3.11 -0.64
CA GLY A 21 12.26 1.67 -0.70
C GLY A 21 11.56 1.19 -1.97
N TRP A 22 10.91 0.05 -1.83
CA TRP A 22 10.20 -0.65 -2.89
C TRP A 22 8.71 -0.75 -2.57
N SER A 23 7.90 -1.00 -3.59
CA SER A 23 6.46 -1.22 -3.43
C SER A 23 5.96 -2.32 -4.37
N ILE A 24 4.73 -2.74 -4.11
CA ILE A 24 3.93 -3.52 -5.03
C ILE A 24 2.57 -2.86 -5.19
N GLY A 25 2.10 -2.73 -6.43
CA GLY A 25 0.76 -2.23 -6.73
C GLY A 25 0.01 -3.22 -7.60
N ILE A 26 -1.29 -3.28 -7.39
CA ILE A 26 -2.25 -4.03 -8.21
C ILE A 26 -3.25 -3.05 -8.83
N PRO A 27 -4.10 -3.45 -9.79
CA PRO A 27 -4.96 -2.49 -10.48
C PRO A 27 -5.94 -1.81 -9.53
N ALA A 28 -5.99 -0.47 -9.53
CA ALA A 28 -6.97 0.29 -8.74
C ALA A 28 -8.42 0.04 -9.18
N LYS A 29 -8.63 -0.42 -10.41
CA LYS A 29 -9.95 -0.85 -10.90
C LYS A 29 -10.50 -2.06 -10.17
N GLU A 30 -9.64 -2.85 -9.55
CA GLU A 30 -9.98 -4.07 -8.79
C GLU A 30 -10.13 -3.81 -7.28
N CYS A 31 -10.05 -2.53 -6.83
CA CYS A 31 -10.36 -2.18 -5.45
C CYS A 31 -11.84 -2.46 -5.15
N LYS A 32 -12.13 -3.23 -4.10
CA LYS A 32 -13.51 -3.57 -3.73
C LYS A 32 -14.22 -2.38 -3.09
N THR A 33 -13.74 -1.90 -1.96
CA THR A 33 -14.29 -0.71 -1.28
C THR A 33 -13.99 0.57 -2.05
N GLY A 34 -12.75 0.75 -2.52
CA GLY A 34 -12.36 1.90 -3.31
C GLY A 34 -13.14 2.04 -4.62
N GLY A 35 -13.44 0.93 -5.30
CA GLY A 35 -14.26 0.91 -6.52
C GLY A 35 -15.70 1.43 -6.31
N LYS A 36 -16.31 1.12 -5.15
CA LYS A 36 -17.61 1.69 -4.77
C LYS A 36 -17.51 3.19 -4.52
N LEU A 37 -16.45 3.61 -3.83
CA LEU A 37 -16.20 5.01 -3.47
C LEU A 37 -15.86 5.89 -4.68
N GLN A 38 -15.38 5.33 -5.80
CA GLN A 38 -15.17 6.09 -7.05
C GLN A 38 -16.44 6.75 -7.57
N LYS A 39 -17.62 6.25 -7.19
CA LYS A 39 -18.93 6.81 -7.57
C LYS A 39 -19.45 7.84 -6.57
N VAL A 40 -18.75 8.05 -5.45
CA VAL A 40 -19.19 8.93 -4.36
C VAL A 40 -18.43 10.24 -4.42
N LYS A 41 -19.09 11.33 -4.82
CA LYS A 41 -18.52 12.67 -4.86
C LYS A 41 -18.01 13.09 -3.46
N GLY A 42 -16.80 13.64 -3.41
CA GLY A 42 -16.14 14.03 -2.16
C GLY A 42 -15.37 12.90 -1.48
N SER A 43 -15.49 11.66 -1.97
CA SER A 43 -14.59 10.60 -1.52
C SER A 43 -13.19 10.78 -2.08
N VAL A 44 -12.19 10.25 -1.37
CA VAL A 44 -10.80 10.26 -1.85
C VAL A 44 -10.63 9.41 -3.12
N CYS A 45 -11.47 8.37 -3.28
CA CYS A 45 -11.41 7.48 -4.44
C CYS A 45 -12.14 8.04 -5.67
N TYR A 46 -13.00 9.06 -5.53
CA TYR A 46 -13.67 9.71 -6.66
C TYR A 46 -12.67 10.26 -7.69
N ASP A 47 -11.57 10.80 -7.20
CA ASP A 47 -10.48 11.37 -7.99
C ASP A 47 -9.18 10.57 -7.84
N CYS A 48 -9.28 9.24 -7.82
CA CYS A 48 -8.17 8.35 -7.53
C CYS A 48 -6.98 8.58 -8.47
N TYR A 49 -5.83 8.94 -7.90
CA TYR A 49 -4.59 9.16 -8.66
C TYR A 49 -4.14 7.91 -9.44
N ALA A 50 -4.44 6.71 -8.93
CA ALA A 50 -4.06 5.45 -9.56
C ALA A 50 -4.94 5.07 -10.77
N LEU A 51 -5.87 5.94 -11.18
CA LEU A 51 -6.64 5.86 -12.41
C LEU A 51 -6.23 6.92 -13.43
N LYS A 52 -5.14 7.66 -13.18
CA LYS A 52 -4.66 8.78 -13.99
C LYS A 52 -3.15 8.67 -14.23
N GLY A 53 -2.61 9.59 -15.04
CA GLY A 53 -1.17 9.72 -15.28
C GLY A 53 -0.51 8.42 -15.75
N CYS A 54 0.64 8.08 -15.21
CA CYS A 54 1.39 6.89 -15.62
C CYS A 54 0.67 5.57 -15.33
N TYR A 55 -0.30 5.55 -14.41
CA TYR A 55 -1.07 4.34 -14.08
C TYR A 55 -2.00 3.88 -15.22
N VAL A 56 -2.30 4.75 -16.19
CA VAL A 56 -3.10 4.35 -17.36
C VAL A 56 -2.25 3.83 -18.53
N PHE A 57 -0.91 3.90 -18.43
CA PHE A 57 -0.05 3.34 -19.46
C PHE A 57 -0.18 1.81 -19.48
N LYS A 58 -0.31 1.25 -20.69
CA LYS A 58 -0.53 -0.19 -20.88
C LYS A 58 0.51 -1.04 -20.16
N VAL A 59 1.79 -0.69 -20.23
CA VAL A 59 2.87 -1.43 -19.57
C VAL A 59 2.71 -1.47 -18.04
N VAL A 60 2.20 -0.39 -17.43
CA VAL A 60 1.94 -0.32 -16.00
C VAL A 60 0.72 -1.17 -15.64
N GLN A 61 -0.37 -1.06 -16.40
CA GLN A 61 -1.58 -1.88 -16.20
C GLN A 61 -1.27 -3.36 -16.36
N ASP A 62 -0.55 -3.76 -17.41
CA ASP A 62 -0.16 -5.16 -17.63
C ASP A 62 0.67 -5.71 -16.45
N ALA A 63 1.59 -4.89 -15.88
CA ALA A 63 2.36 -5.27 -14.70
C ALA A 63 1.46 -5.42 -13.46
N GLN A 64 0.51 -4.53 -13.25
CA GLN A 64 -0.44 -4.61 -12.14
C GLN A 64 -1.35 -5.84 -12.23
N TYR A 65 -1.86 -6.16 -13.41
CA TYR A 65 -2.69 -7.37 -13.60
C TYR A 65 -1.88 -8.66 -13.43
N ARG A 66 -0.62 -8.70 -13.88
CA ARG A 66 0.28 -9.85 -13.60
C ARG A 66 0.46 -10.04 -12.10
N ARG A 67 0.67 -8.96 -11.33
CA ARG A 67 0.82 -9.00 -9.87
C ARG A 67 -0.45 -9.46 -9.18
N LEU A 68 -1.62 -8.98 -9.62
CA LEU A 68 -2.90 -9.43 -9.10
C LEU A 68 -3.09 -10.93 -9.31
N LYS A 69 -2.86 -11.42 -10.53
CA LYS A 69 -2.93 -12.85 -10.84
C LYS A 69 -1.96 -13.68 -10.01
N ALA A 70 -0.77 -13.16 -9.75
CA ALA A 70 0.27 -13.88 -9.01
C ALA A 70 -0.12 -14.16 -7.55
N ILE A 71 -1.01 -13.37 -6.93
CA ILE A 71 -1.47 -13.55 -5.54
C ILE A 71 -2.05 -14.96 -5.32
N SER A 72 -2.69 -15.55 -6.33
CA SER A 72 -3.25 -16.91 -6.24
C SER A 72 -2.20 -18.02 -6.16
N SER A 73 -0.96 -17.75 -6.56
CA SER A 73 0.11 -18.76 -6.53
C SER A 73 0.42 -19.19 -5.07
N PRO A 74 0.57 -20.52 -4.84
CA PRO A 74 1.02 -21.00 -3.52
C PRO A 74 2.44 -20.56 -3.16
N GLN A 75 3.28 -20.28 -4.15
CA GLN A 75 4.66 -19.83 -3.97
C GLN A 75 4.80 -18.30 -3.83
N TRP A 76 3.68 -17.55 -3.84
CA TRP A 76 3.72 -16.08 -3.83
C TRP A 76 4.44 -15.52 -2.60
N VAL A 77 4.21 -16.11 -1.43
CA VAL A 77 4.85 -15.67 -0.16
C VAL A 77 6.35 -15.84 -0.23
N GLU A 78 6.83 -17.04 -0.63
CA GLU A 78 8.26 -17.32 -0.79
C GLU A 78 8.90 -16.35 -1.81
N ALA A 79 8.22 -16.13 -2.93
CA ALA A 79 8.72 -15.25 -3.98
C ALA A 79 8.82 -13.79 -3.52
N MET A 80 7.78 -13.27 -2.84
CA MET A 80 7.80 -11.92 -2.27
C MET A 80 8.90 -11.75 -1.23
N ALA A 81 9.01 -12.68 -0.28
CA ALA A 81 10.06 -12.65 0.74
C ALA A 81 11.46 -12.72 0.12
N THR A 82 11.66 -13.59 -0.88
CA THR A 82 12.92 -13.66 -1.64
C THR A 82 13.28 -12.33 -2.27
N LEU A 83 12.33 -11.64 -2.91
CA LEU A 83 12.57 -10.35 -3.55
C LEU A 83 12.91 -9.27 -2.52
N ILE A 84 12.14 -9.14 -1.45
CA ILE A 84 12.38 -8.13 -0.43
C ILE A 84 13.73 -8.35 0.24
N ASN A 85 14.03 -9.57 0.67
CA ASN A 85 15.31 -9.91 1.28
C ASN A 85 16.49 -9.69 0.34
N SER A 86 16.33 -9.91 -0.98
CA SER A 86 17.38 -9.66 -1.96
C SER A 86 17.67 -8.17 -2.18
N LYS A 87 16.63 -7.31 -2.03
CA LYS A 87 16.75 -5.85 -2.17
C LYS A 87 17.15 -5.15 -0.88
N LYS A 88 16.94 -5.82 0.28
CA LYS A 88 17.24 -5.31 1.63
C LYS A 88 16.78 -3.86 1.84
N PRO A 89 15.51 -3.51 1.53
CA PRO A 89 15.06 -2.15 1.74
C PRO A 89 14.76 -1.91 3.22
N ASP A 90 15.11 -0.74 3.75
CA ASP A 90 14.71 -0.32 5.11
C ASP A 90 13.18 -0.28 5.24
N VAL A 91 12.49 0.10 4.16
CA VAL A 91 11.04 0.26 4.12
C VAL A 91 10.42 -0.33 2.85
N PHE A 92 9.22 -0.90 3.00
CA PHE A 92 8.42 -1.44 1.90
C PHE A 92 6.98 -0.92 1.98
N ARG A 93 6.37 -0.57 0.84
CA ARG A 93 4.97 -0.17 0.77
C ARG A 93 4.13 -1.22 0.06
N TRP A 94 3.08 -1.66 0.73
CA TRP A 94 2.01 -2.44 0.11
C TRP A 94 1.02 -1.48 -0.58
N HIS A 95 0.58 -1.84 -1.77
CA HIS A 95 -0.44 -1.15 -2.53
C HIS A 95 -0.14 0.35 -2.77
N ASP A 96 0.90 0.64 -3.58
CA ASP A 96 1.05 1.97 -4.18
C ASP A 96 -0.11 2.28 -5.12
N SER A 97 -0.80 1.25 -5.60
CA SER A 97 -2.12 1.27 -6.24
C SER A 97 -2.86 -0.03 -5.91
N GLY A 98 -4.20 0.01 -5.94
CA GLY A 98 -5.02 -1.12 -5.52
C GLY A 98 -5.19 -1.22 -4.00
N ASP A 99 -5.77 -2.31 -3.52
CA ASP A 99 -5.99 -2.61 -2.11
C ASP A 99 -6.02 -4.13 -1.86
N VAL A 100 -6.01 -4.55 -0.60
CA VAL A 100 -6.14 -5.96 -0.20
C VAL A 100 -7.40 -6.57 -0.80
N GLN A 101 -7.27 -7.78 -1.39
CA GLN A 101 -8.38 -8.40 -2.11
C GLN A 101 -9.30 -9.22 -1.21
N ASP A 102 -8.74 -9.94 -0.25
CA ASP A 102 -9.48 -10.83 0.66
C ASP A 102 -8.59 -11.22 1.84
N LEU A 103 -9.13 -12.02 2.74
CA LEU A 103 -8.43 -12.51 3.93
C LEU A 103 -7.21 -13.39 3.57
N ASN A 104 -7.30 -14.18 2.51
CA ASN A 104 -6.16 -15.00 2.07
C ASN A 104 -5.00 -14.10 1.61
N HIS A 105 -5.29 -13.03 0.85
CA HIS A 105 -4.27 -12.04 0.46
C HIS A 105 -3.67 -11.35 1.69
N LEU A 106 -4.49 -10.94 2.67
CA LEU A 106 -4.02 -10.33 3.92
C LEU A 106 -3.08 -11.28 4.68
N ASN A 107 -3.46 -12.54 4.85
CA ASN A 107 -2.66 -13.55 5.54
C ASN A 107 -1.31 -13.80 4.84
N LYS A 108 -1.31 -13.82 3.50
CA LYS A 108 -0.07 -13.91 2.71
C LYS A 108 0.83 -12.68 2.92
N ILE A 109 0.27 -11.47 2.99
CA ILE A 109 1.03 -10.25 3.31
C ILE A 109 1.65 -10.36 4.71
N TYR A 110 0.89 -10.81 5.70
CA TYR A 110 1.39 -11.02 7.05
C TYR A 110 2.56 -11.99 7.08
N GLU A 111 2.46 -13.09 6.35
CA GLU A 111 3.51 -14.08 6.28
C GLU A 111 4.78 -13.56 5.60
N VAL A 112 4.64 -12.78 4.53
CA VAL A 112 5.78 -12.08 3.90
C VAL A 112 6.46 -11.14 4.90
N CYS A 113 5.69 -10.37 5.68
CA CYS A 113 6.26 -9.47 6.69
C CYS A 113 7.04 -10.24 7.77
N ARG A 114 6.53 -11.42 8.22
CA ARG A 114 7.26 -12.27 9.17
C ARG A 114 8.57 -12.81 8.60
N GLN A 115 8.61 -13.12 7.30
CA GLN A 115 9.79 -13.62 6.61
C GLN A 115 10.78 -12.51 6.19
N THR A 116 10.44 -11.25 6.43
CA THR A 116 11.28 -10.07 6.11
C THR A 116 11.42 -9.15 7.33
N PRO A 117 11.93 -9.64 8.47
CA PRO A 117 11.88 -8.94 9.76
C PRO A 117 12.69 -7.63 9.78
N ASP A 118 13.72 -7.51 8.96
CA ASP A 118 14.60 -6.33 8.87
C ASP A 118 13.98 -5.18 8.07
N THR A 119 12.85 -5.42 7.39
CA THR A 119 12.14 -4.41 6.60
C THR A 119 10.91 -3.90 7.36
N LYS A 120 10.74 -2.58 7.46
CA LYS A 120 9.51 -1.96 7.97
C LYS A 120 8.47 -1.88 6.84
N HIS A 121 7.29 -2.43 7.07
CA HIS A 121 6.21 -2.45 6.10
C HIS A 121 5.12 -1.43 6.43
N TRP A 122 4.57 -0.83 5.41
CA TRP A 122 3.38 0.03 5.50
C TRP A 122 2.32 -0.42 4.48
N MET A 123 1.09 -0.52 4.95
CA MET A 123 -0.07 -0.88 4.13
C MET A 123 -1.21 0.13 4.35
N PRO A 124 -1.47 1.05 3.41
CA PRO A 124 -2.71 1.81 3.41
C PRO A 124 -3.86 0.91 2.94
N THR A 125 -5.03 1.03 3.56
CA THR A 125 -6.20 0.26 3.15
C THR A 125 -7.50 1.01 3.42
N ARG A 126 -8.55 0.72 2.62
CA ARG A 126 -9.94 1.12 2.87
C ARG A 126 -10.82 -0.04 3.29
N GLU A 127 -10.26 -1.24 3.35
CA GLU A 127 -10.98 -2.46 3.71
C GLU A 127 -11.18 -2.51 5.23
N ALA A 128 -12.36 -2.10 5.71
CA ALA A 128 -12.65 -1.97 7.14
C ALA A 128 -12.63 -3.31 7.88
N TRP A 129 -12.92 -4.42 7.21
CA TRP A 129 -12.91 -5.77 7.77
C TRP A 129 -11.53 -6.21 8.28
N ILE A 130 -10.45 -5.60 7.79
CA ILE A 130 -9.08 -5.87 8.25
C ILE A 130 -8.93 -5.58 9.76
N LYS A 131 -9.77 -4.71 10.31
CA LYS A 131 -9.74 -4.39 11.74
C LYS A 131 -9.87 -5.63 12.63
N ASP A 132 -10.69 -6.58 12.23
CA ASP A 132 -10.95 -7.82 12.99
C ASP A 132 -9.76 -8.80 12.94
N HIS A 133 -8.73 -8.48 12.16
CA HIS A 133 -7.51 -9.28 11.99
C HIS A 133 -6.24 -8.56 12.43
N LEU A 134 -6.35 -7.41 13.10
CA LEU A 134 -5.18 -6.64 13.55
C LEU A 134 -4.38 -7.33 14.66
N GLN A 135 -4.99 -8.21 15.46
CA GLN A 135 -4.30 -8.98 16.49
C GLN A 135 -3.22 -9.92 15.93
N ASP A 136 -3.38 -10.38 14.68
CA ASP A 136 -2.43 -11.29 14.02
C ASP A 136 -1.35 -10.56 13.23
N LYS A 137 -1.42 -9.22 13.23
CA LYS A 137 -0.53 -8.35 12.46
C LYS A 137 0.92 -8.45 12.94
N PRO A 138 1.91 -8.69 12.05
CA PRO A 138 3.32 -8.64 12.39
C PRO A 138 3.77 -7.27 12.93
N ASN A 139 4.73 -7.26 13.86
CA ASN A 139 5.19 -6.03 14.50
C ASN A 139 5.87 -5.06 13.53
N ASN A 140 6.49 -5.56 12.47
CA ASN A 140 7.14 -4.74 11.43
C ASN A 140 6.17 -4.21 10.36
N LEU A 141 4.85 -4.41 10.52
CA LEU A 141 3.81 -3.91 9.61
C LEU A 141 2.97 -2.83 10.27
N VAL A 142 2.87 -1.66 9.65
CA VAL A 142 1.91 -0.60 10.00
C VAL A 142 0.76 -0.62 8.99
N ILE A 143 -0.45 -0.91 9.46
CA ILE A 143 -1.67 -0.83 8.65
C ILE A 143 -2.35 0.49 8.97
N ARG A 144 -2.52 1.35 7.95
CA ARG A 144 -3.21 2.62 8.09
C ARG A 144 -4.56 2.56 7.38
N PHE A 145 -5.63 2.63 8.16
CA PHE A 145 -6.95 2.79 7.59
C PHE A 145 -7.08 4.18 6.96
N SER A 146 -7.32 4.22 5.68
CA SER A 146 -7.47 5.46 4.92
C SER A 146 -8.91 5.97 5.02
N ALA A 147 -9.13 7.13 5.63
CA ALA A 147 -10.45 7.75 5.74
C ALA A 147 -11.10 7.89 4.34
N PRO A 148 -12.38 7.50 4.17
CA PRO A 148 -12.98 7.41 2.84
C PRO A 148 -13.26 8.77 2.20
N MET A 149 -13.55 9.80 2.98
CA MET A 149 -13.93 11.13 2.49
C MET A 149 -12.81 12.14 2.73
N VAL A 150 -12.73 13.14 1.85
CA VAL A 150 -11.82 14.28 2.04
C VAL A 150 -12.27 15.10 3.24
N ASP A 151 -11.33 15.61 4.03
CA ASP A 151 -11.53 16.36 5.28
C ASP A 151 -12.28 15.59 6.40
N GLN A 152 -12.44 14.27 6.26
CA GLN A 152 -12.97 13.43 7.33
C GLN A 152 -11.86 12.65 8.04
N ARG A 153 -12.05 12.48 9.34
CA ARG A 153 -11.17 11.64 10.15
C ARG A 153 -11.56 10.18 10.05
N ALA A 154 -10.56 9.32 10.12
CA ALA A 154 -10.79 7.90 10.30
C ALA A 154 -11.40 7.62 11.69
N PRO A 155 -12.17 6.51 11.86
CA PRO A 155 -12.68 6.11 13.15
C PRO A 155 -11.58 5.99 14.20
N ALA A 156 -11.82 6.56 15.41
CA ALA A 156 -10.85 6.57 16.51
C ALA A 156 -10.41 5.17 16.98
N SER A 157 -11.23 4.16 16.67
CA SER A 157 -10.98 2.76 17.00
C SER A 157 -9.88 2.09 16.15
N TRP A 158 -9.37 2.76 15.11
CA TRP A 158 -8.20 2.30 14.37
C TRP A 158 -6.92 2.76 15.05
N PRO A 159 -5.95 1.86 15.31
CA PRO A 159 -4.69 2.22 15.96
C PRO A 159 -3.86 3.19 15.10
N ASN A 160 -3.83 2.95 13.78
CA ASN A 160 -3.17 3.83 12.83
C ASN A 160 -4.11 4.15 11.66
N SER A 161 -4.07 5.38 11.20
CA SER A 161 -4.93 5.86 10.13
C SER A 161 -4.22 6.84 9.20
N SER A 162 -4.86 7.11 8.08
CA SER A 162 -4.52 8.23 7.20
C SER A 162 -5.77 8.93 6.69
N GLU A 163 -5.63 10.19 6.36
CA GLU A 163 -6.69 11.04 5.84
C GLU A 163 -6.19 11.94 4.72
N VAL A 164 -7.08 12.41 3.86
CA VAL A 164 -6.78 13.39 2.82
C VAL A 164 -7.49 14.67 3.17
N VAL A 165 -6.74 15.78 3.21
CA VAL A 165 -7.22 17.09 3.62
C VAL A 165 -6.95 18.16 2.56
N ASN A 166 -7.80 19.16 2.48
CA ASN A 166 -7.61 20.28 1.56
C ASN A 166 -6.50 21.24 2.04
N SER A 167 -6.22 21.28 3.35
CA SER A 167 -5.20 22.16 3.93
C SER A 167 -4.52 21.53 5.15
N ASN A 168 -3.33 22.04 5.50
CA ASN A 168 -2.60 21.66 6.71
C ASN A 168 -2.27 20.15 6.83
N ALA A 169 -1.95 19.50 5.72
CA ALA A 169 -1.50 18.11 5.72
C ALA A 169 -0.20 17.94 6.51
N SER A 170 -0.11 16.88 7.31
CA SER A 170 1.10 16.55 8.10
C SER A 170 2.23 15.97 7.24
N CYS A 171 1.91 15.41 6.07
CA CYS A 171 2.91 14.89 5.15
C CYS A 171 3.78 16.01 4.57
N PRO A 172 5.10 16.01 4.77
CA PRO A 172 5.97 17.08 4.29
C PRO A 172 6.30 16.99 2.80
N ALA A 173 6.00 15.88 2.12
CA ALA A 173 6.40 15.63 0.74
C ALA A 173 6.03 16.76 -0.25
N PRO A 174 4.84 17.39 -0.21
CA PRO A 174 4.52 18.50 -1.12
C PRO A 174 5.47 19.70 -0.99
N LYS A 175 6.03 19.93 0.20
CA LYS A 175 7.02 21.00 0.47
C LYS A 175 8.47 20.57 0.16
N GLN A 176 8.68 19.33 -0.27
CA GLN A 176 9.97 18.70 -0.53
C GLN A 176 10.06 18.15 -1.96
N ASN A 177 9.54 18.87 -2.93
CA ASN A 177 9.44 18.48 -4.35
C ASN A 177 8.65 17.18 -4.55
N ASN A 178 7.63 16.93 -3.72
CA ASN A 178 6.85 15.70 -3.64
C ASN A 178 7.67 14.44 -3.28
N GLU A 179 8.76 14.59 -2.56
CA GLU A 179 9.63 13.48 -2.12
C GLU A 179 9.54 13.29 -0.61
N CYS A 180 9.58 12.04 -0.17
CA CYS A 180 9.57 11.72 1.27
C CYS A 180 10.90 12.07 1.96
N ARG A 181 12.03 12.08 1.23
CA ARG A 181 13.37 12.27 1.79
C ARG A 181 13.57 11.40 3.04
N ASP A 182 13.91 11.99 4.17
CA ASP A 182 14.14 11.26 5.44
C ASP A 182 12.85 11.00 6.24
N CYS A 183 11.69 11.49 5.79
CA CYS A 183 10.41 11.24 6.46
C CYS A 183 10.01 9.76 6.35
N ARG A 184 9.67 9.15 7.51
CA ARG A 184 9.22 7.76 7.62
C ARG A 184 7.90 7.63 8.39
N GLN A 185 7.13 8.71 8.53
CA GLN A 185 5.87 8.73 9.31
C GLN A 185 4.88 7.63 8.93
N CYS A 186 4.82 7.26 7.64
CA CYS A 186 3.89 6.23 7.17
C CYS A 186 4.22 4.85 7.76
N TRP A 187 5.49 4.57 8.07
CA TRP A 187 5.98 3.31 8.64
C TRP A 187 6.14 3.35 10.16
N ASP A 188 5.80 4.44 10.80
CA ASP A 188 5.92 4.62 12.25
C ASP A 188 4.58 4.38 12.95
N ALA A 189 4.48 3.27 13.70
CA ALA A 189 3.27 2.90 14.43
C ALA A 189 2.93 3.86 15.58
N SER A 190 3.90 4.63 16.11
CA SER A 190 3.67 5.62 17.16
C SER A 190 2.85 6.82 16.66
N ILE A 191 2.91 7.10 15.35
CA ILE A 191 2.13 8.16 14.72
C ILE A 191 0.75 7.64 14.40
N LYS A 192 -0.26 8.07 15.16
CA LYS A 192 -1.64 7.61 15.01
C LYS A 192 -2.23 7.94 13.64
N THR A 193 -2.09 9.17 13.18
CA THR A 193 -2.69 9.64 11.92
C THR A 193 -1.67 10.40 11.07
N VAL A 194 -1.62 10.07 9.78
CA VAL A 194 -0.87 10.84 8.77
C VAL A 194 -1.88 11.46 7.82
N SER A 195 -1.82 12.79 7.62
CA SER A 195 -2.66 13.47 6.65
C SER A 195 -1.89 13.83 5.38
N TYR A 196 -2.53 13.64 4.25
CA TYR A 196 -2.01 13.97 2.91
C TYR A 196 -2.81 15.10 2.30
N GLY A 197 -2.15 16.01 1.58
CA GLY A 197 -2.85 17.01 0.77
C GLY A 197 -3.65 16.34 -0.35
N LYS A 198 -4.82 16.90 -0.65
CA LYS A 198 -5.59 16.49 -1.84
C LYS A 198 -4.79 16.88 -3.09
N HIS A 199 -4.68 15.95 -4.02
CA HIS A 199 -4.04 16.16 -5.34
C HIS A 199 -5.03 16.58 -6.40
#